data_c938b366851fc66423ad8d244441db58
#
_entry.id   c938b366851fc66423ad8d244441db58
#
_cell.length_a   1.000
_cell.length_b   1.000
_cell.length_c   1.000
_cell.angle_alpha   90.00
_cell.angle_beta   90.00
_cell.angle_gamma   90.00
#
_symmetry.space_group_name_H-M   'P 1'
#
loop_
_entity.id
_entity.type
_entity.pdbx_description
1 polymer ?
#
loop_
_entity_poly.entity_id
_entity_poly.type
_entity_poly.pdbx_seq_one_letter_code
_entity_poly.pdbx_strand_id
1 'polypeptide(L)'
;MEVDTNLRVRAALHHALSDPVRLGIVDLLAVGDRSPGELAHAFDLTSNLLAHHLKVLRDVGLVHRARSHADGRRAYVRLLPAPLDLLRVTPSVTAPRVVFVCTRNGARSPLAAAVWRTRSTIPATSAGTHPGPGINPRALAVARRHGLRLDRETTAHVRDVVEEDDLVVAVCDKAYEELGGAVHWSVPDPHTEQDLEDVLVQLTERVDRLAAIASAA
;
A
#
# COMPACT_ATOMS: atom_id res chain seq x y z
N MET A 1 -7.57 16.19 -38.35
CA MET A 1 -8.03 15.06 -37.53
C MET A 1 -7.54 15.31 -36.12
N GLU A 2 -8.44 15.75 -35.26
CA GLU A 2 -8.13 16.05 -33.86
C GLU A 2 -7.93 14.71 -33.13
N VAL A 3 -6.72 14.47 -32.64
CA VAL A 3 -6.44 13.23 -31.90
C VAL A 3 -7.15 13.33 -30.56
N ASP A 4 -8.08 12.42 -30.33
CA ASP A 4 -8.85 12.31 -29.08
C ASP A 4 -7.91 12.42 -27.86
N THR A 5 -8.30 13.27 -26.90
CA THR A 5 -7.56 13.49 -25.66
C THR A 5 -7.24 12.17 -24.92
N ASN A 6 -8.17 11.22 -24.93
CA ASN A 6 -7.99 9.88 -24.36
C ASN A 6 -6.87 9.12 -25.09
N LEU A 7 -6.82 9.17 -26.42
CA LEU A 7 -5.77 8.52 -27.19
C LEU A 7 -4.39 9.10 -26.90
N ARG A 8 -4.27 10.41 -26.72
CA ARG A 8 -3.01 11.07 -26.33
C ARG A 8 -2.56 10.64 -24.92
N VAL A 9 -3.48 10.59 -23.96
CA VAL A 9 -3.20 10.13 -22.60
C VAL A 9 -2.74 8.68 -22.61
N ARG A 10 -3.44 7.79 -23.34
CA ARG A 10 -3.04 6.37 -23.48
C ARG A 10 -1.68 6.23 -24.15
N ALA A 11 -1.41 6.97 -25.21
CA ALA A 11 -0.12 6.97 -25.88
C ALA A 11 1.02 7.43 -24.95
N ALA A 12 0.79 8.46 -24.16
CA ALA A 12 1.76 8.92 -23.15
C ALA A 12 2.02 7.86 -22.07
N LEU A 13 0.99 7.15 -21.61
CA LEU A 13 1.12 6.04 -20.67
C LEU A 13 1.92 4.88 -21.28
N HIS A 14 1.63 4.47 -22.52
CA HIS A 14 2.41 3.45 -23.22
C HIS A 14 3.86 3.88 -23.38
N HIS A 15 4.13 5.15 -23.77
CA HIS A 15 5.48 5.69 -23.84
C HIS A 15 6.19 5.67 -22.48
N ALA A 16 5.51 6.07 -21.40
CA ALA A 16 6.06 6.00 -20.06
C ALA A 16 6.42 4.57 -19.65
N LEU A 17 5.64 3.58 -20.02
CA LEU A 17 5.83 2.17 -19.70
C LEU A 17 6.68 1.37 -20.72
N SER A 18 7.10 1.97 -21.83
CA SER A 18 7.91 1.30 -22.86
C SER A 18 9.36 1.03 -22.44
N ASP A 19 9.81 1.55 -21.32
CA ASP A 19 11.12 1.34 -20.75
C ASP A 19 11.07 0.25 -19.67
N PRO A 20 11.94 -0.79 -19.71
CA PRO A 20 11.90 -1.90 -18.77
C PRO A 20 12.06 -1.49 -17.30
N VAL A 21 12.87 -0.47 -17.02
CA VAL A 21 13.07 0.03 -15.65
C VAL A 21 11.79 0.70 -15.14
N ARG A 22 11.17 1.55 -15.95
CA ARG A 22 9.92 2.21 -15.55
C ARG A 22 8.79 1.23 -15.36
N LEU A 23 8.69 0.21 -16.21
CA LEU A 23 7.72 -0.88 -16.05
C LEU A 23 7.96 -1.63 -14.75
N GLY A 24 9.20 -2.05 -14.48
CA GLY A 24 9.55 -2.74 -13.23
C GLY A 24 9.31 -1.88 -11.97
N ILE A 25 9.55 -0.56 -12.05
CA ILE A 25 9.18 0.35 -10.94
C ILE A 25 7.68 0.31 -10.68
N VAL A 26 6.85 0.35 -11.72
CA VAL A 26 5.38 0.28 -11.59
C VAL A 26 4.96 -1.04 -10.97
N ASP A 27 5.54 -2.17 -11.38
CA ASP A 27 5.25 -3.50 -10.84
C ASP A 27 5.60 -3.57 -9.34
N LEU A 28 6.77 -3.08 -8.92
CA LEU A 28 7.12 -3.02 -7.50
C LEU A 28 6.18 -2.13 -6.70
N LEU A 29 5.79 -0.98 -7.25
CA LEU A 29 4.89 -0.03 -6.59
C LEU A 29 3.43 -0.50 -6.57
N ALA A 30 3.04 -1.42 -7.44
CA ALA A 30 1.73 -2.05 -7.42
C ALA A 30 1.54 -2.91 -6.15
N VAL A 31 2.62 -3.51 -5.66
CA VAL A 31 2.63 -4.29 -4.42
C VAL A 31 2.70 -3.37 -3.19
N GLY A 32 3.48 -2.29 -3.24
CA GLY A 32 3.60 -1.35 -2.10
C GLY A 32 4.48 -0.16 -2.37
N ASP A 33 4.38 0.85 -1.50
CA ASP A 33 5.19 2.06 -1.56
C ASP A 33 6.69 1.73 -1.36
N ARG A 34 7.58 2.46 -2.04
CA ARG A 34 9.05 2.30 -1.94
C ARG A 34 9.72 3.65 -1.77
N SER A 35 10.79 3.70 -0.99
CA SER A 35 11.68 4.86 -0.99
C SER A 35 12.46 4.95 -2.29
N PRO A 36 12.92 6.15 -2.69
CA PRO A 36 13.81 6.29 -3.84
C PRO A 36 15.09 5.45 -3.72
N GLY A 37 15.63 5.29 -2.50
CA GLY A 37 16.81 4.46 -2.27
C GLY A 37 16.56 2.98 -2.56
N GLU A 38 15.42 2.42 -2.13
CA GLU A 38 15.04 1.04 -2.44
C GLU A 38 14.84 0.83 -3.95
N LEU A 39 14.22 1.78 -4.64
CA LEU A 39 14.06 1.70 -6.10
C LEU A 39 15.41 1.78 -6.81
N ALA A 40 16.30 2.69 -6.40
CA ALA A 40 17.65 2.81 -6.97
C ALA A 40 18.43 1.50 -6.80
N HIS A 41 18.36 0.89 -5.61
CA HIS A 41 19.01 -0.39 -5.33
C HIS A 41 18.41 -1.55 -6.14
N ALA A 42 17.09 -1.63 -6.23
CA ALA A 42 16.41 -2.72 -6.93
C ALA A 42 16.74 -2.80 -8.44
N PHE A 43 17.04 -1.66 -9.06
CA PHE A 43 17.35 -1.57 -10.49
C PHE A 43 18.80 -1.19 -10.79
N ASP A 44 19.68 -1.16 -9.79
CA ASP A 44 21.10 -0.76 -9.91
C ASP A 44 21.27 0.61 -10.61
N LEU A 45 20.52 1.62 -10.15
CA LEU A 45 20.48 2.95 -10.74
C LEU A 45 21.19 3.99 -9.88
N THR A 46 21.82 4.96 -10.54
CA THR A 46 22.21 6.21 -9.87
C THR A 46 20.98 7.03 -9.50
N SER A 47 21.10 7.86 -8.45
CA SER A 47 20.00 8.74 -8.01
C SER A 47 19.48 9.67 -9.12
N ASN A 48 20.36 10.15 -10.00
CA ASN A 48 19.99 11.03 -11.10
C ASN A 48 19.17 10.29 -12.17
N LEU A 49 19.57 9.06 -12.51
CA LEU A 49 18.86 8.25 -13.49
C LEU A 49 17.49 7.81 -12.97
N LEU A 50 17.42 7.38 -11.69
CA LEU A 50 16.14 7.12 -11.04
C LEU A 50 15.24 8.36 -11.03
N ALA A 51 15.76 9.54 -10.71
CA ALA A 51 14.99 10.78 -10.70
C ALA A 51 14.39 11.09 -12.09
N HIS A 52 15.13 10.77 -13.18
CA HIS A 52 14.60 10.86 -14.54
C HIS A 52 13.44 9.90 -14.78
N HIS A 53 13.58 8.60 -14.46
CA HIS A 53 12.51 7.61 -14.61
C HIS A 53 11.26 7.99 -13.80
N LEU A 54 11.45 8.39 -12.54
CA LEU A 54 10.34 8.84 -11.69
C LEU A 54 9.66 10.12 -12.20
N LYS A 55 10.43 11.03 -12.83
CA LYS A 55 9.85 12.22 -13.46
C LYS A 55 8.91 11.83 -14.60
N VAL A 56 9.33 10.93 -15.50
CA VAL A 56 8.50 10.47 -16.63
C VAL A 56 7.21 9.82 -16.10
N LEU A 57 7.29 8.94 -15.11
CA LEU A 57 6.11 8.30 -14.51
C LEU A 57 5.19 9.29 -13.81
N ARG A 58 5.74 10.31 -13.16
CA ARG A 58 4.96 11.36 -12.50
C ARG A 58 4.27 12.28 -13.49
N ASP A 59 4.93 12.63 -14.60
CA ASP A 59 4.38 13.51 -15.62
C ASP A 59 3.12 12.91 -16.30
N VAL A 60 2.99 11.58 -16.31
CA VAL A 60 1.78 10.86 -16.76
C VAL A 60 0.83 10.47 -15.62
N GLY A 61 1.10 10.90 -14.40
CA GLY A 61 0.23 10.66 -13.24
C GLY A 61 0.29 9.25 -12.67
N LEU A 62 1.27 8.42 -13.04
CA LEU A 62 1.40 7.04 -12.54
C LEU A 62 1.97 6.96 -11.13
N VAL A 63 2.81 7.92 -10.72
CA VAL A 63 3.42 7.90 -9.40
C VAL A 63 3.28 9.24 -8.68
N HIS A 64 3.19 9.18 -7.37
CA HIS A 64 3.23 10.33 -6.47
C HIS A 64 4.30 10.12 -5.40
N ARG A 65 4.97 11.23 -5.02
CA ARG A 65 5.94 11.22 -3.93
C ARG A 65 5.33 11.85 -2.68
N ALA A 66 5.25 11.09 -1.59
CA ALA A 66 4.78 11.53 -0.29
C ALA A 66 5.92 11.54 0.74
N ARG A 67 5.85 12.43 1.72
CA ARG A 67 6.76 12.40 2.87
C ARG A 67 6.31 11.33 3.86
N SER A 68 7.27 10.72 4.56
CA SER A 68 7.00 9.80 5.67
C SER A 68 6.22 10.51 6.78
N HIS A 69 5.23 9.82 7.32
CA HIS A 69 4.49 10.27 8.51
C HIS A 69 5.20 9.91 9.82
N ALA A 70 6.23 9.06 9.78
CA ALA A 70 7.06 8.71 10.93
C ALA A 70 8.31 9.60 11.02
N ASP A 71 9.02 9.78 9.89
CA ASP A 71 10.19 10.65 9.77
C ASP A 71 10.07 11.52 8.52
N GLY A 72 9.77 12.81 8.70
CA GLY A 72 9.59 13.76 7.60
C GLY A 72 10.82 13.97 6.70
N ARG A 73 11.99 13.44 7.05
CA ARG A 73 13.20 13.42 6.20
C ARG A 73 13.12 12.36 5.11
N ARG A 74 12.35 11.30 5.33
CA ARG A 74 12.13 10.23 4.35
C ARG A 74 10.98 10.57 3.42
N ALA A 75 11.01 10.01 2.23
CA ALA A 75 9.92 10.10 1.26
C ALA A 75 9.73 8.76 0.58
N TYR A 76 8.49 8.45 0.25
CA TYR A 76 8.09 7.24 -0.44
C TYR A 76 7.42 7.58 -1.77
N VAL A 77 7.62 6.72 -2.75
CA VAL A 77 6.96 6.76 -4.04
C VAL A 77 5.78 5.79 -3.98
N ARG A 78 4.62 6.26 -4.38
CA ARG A 78 3.36 5.54 -4.40
C ARG A 78 2.86 5.43 -5.83
N LEU A 79 2.29 4.29 -6.18
CA LEU A 79 1.53 4.13 -7.43
C LEU A 79 0.17 4.83 -7.33
N LEU A 80 -0.19 5.56 -8.38
CA LEU A 80 -1.55 6.04 -8.62
C LEU A 80 -2.16 5.14 -9.70
N PRO A 81 -3.10 4.23 -9.36
CA PRO A 81 -3.51 3.16 -10.28
C PRO A 81 -4.49 3.61 -11.35
N ALA A 82 -5.26 4.67 -11.11
CA ALA A 82 -6.32 5.09 -12.03
C ALA A 82 -5.87 5.22 -13.51
N PRO A 83 -4.66 5.72 -13.85
CA PRO A 83 -4.20 5.70 -15.22
C PRO A 83 -3.94 4.29 -15.78
N LEU A 84 -3.59 3.30 -14.92
CA LEU A 84 -3.33 1.92 -15.36
C LEU A 84 -4.62 1.20 -15.80
N ASP A 85 -5.78 1.60 -15.30
CA ASP A 85 -7.07 1.03 -15.73
C ASP A 85 -7.25 1.19 -17.24
N LEU A 86 -6.64 2.20 -17.83
CA LEU A 86 -6.63 2.42 -19.27
C LEU A 86 -5.76 1.40 -20.04
N LEU A 87 -4.81 0.78 -19.37
CA LEU A 87 -3.83 -0.13 -19.98
C LEU A 87 -3.97 -1.59 -19.51
N ARG A 88 -4.81 -1.85 -18.51
CA ARG A 88 -5.02 -3.19 -17.91
C ARG A 88 -3.71 -3.89 -17.51
N VAL A 89 -2.75 -3.12 -16.95
CA VAL A 89 -1.52 -3.71 -16.38
C VAL A 89 -1.87 -4.38 -15.07
N THR A 90 -1.67 -5.71 -14.96
CA THR A 90 -2.02 -6.52 -13.78
C THR A 90 -0.79 -7.26 -13.26
N PRO A 91 -0.05 -6.75 -12.26
CA PRO A 91 0.89 -7.57 -11.51
C PRO A 91 0.13 -8.67 -10.74
N SER A 92 0.83 -9.69 -10.28
CA SER A 92 0.25 -10.76 -9.46
C SER A 92 1.07 -10.98 -8.19
N VAL A 93 0.39 -11.29 -7.09
CA VAL A 93 0.99 -11.66 -5.80
C VAL A 93 0.31 -12.94 -5.33
N THR A 94 1.10 -13.96 -4.95
CA THR A 94 0.59 -15.22 -4.39
C THR A 94 0.94 -15.29 -2.92
N ALA A 95 -0.04 -15.58 -2.06
CA ALA A 95 0.17 -15.73 -0.64
C ALA A 95 -0.89 -16.64 0.01
N PRO A 96 -0.53 -17.48 1.00
CA PRO A 96 -1.48 -18.27 1.76
C PRO A 96 -2.33 -17.41 2.72
N ARG A 97 -1.75 -16.33 3.24
CA ARG A 97 -2.39 -15.41 4.19
C ARG A 97 -1.79 -14.00 4.08
N VAL A 98 -2.58 -12.98 4.44
CA VAL A 98 -2.14 -11.58 4.52
C VAL A 98 -2.12 -11.13 5.98
N VAL A 99 -1.01 -10.53 6.42
CA VAL A 99 -0.89 -9.93 7.76
C VAL A 99 -0.70 -8.43 7.63
N PHE A 100 -1.71 -7.67 8.04
CA PHE A 100 -1.61 -6.21 8.10
C PHE A 100 -0.95 -5.76 9.40
N VAL A 101 0.09 -4.91 9.30
CA VAL A 101 0.88 -4.49 10.47
C VAL A 101 0.92 -2.96 10.55
N CYS A 102 0.65 -2.41 11.73
CA CYS A 102 0.97 -1.02 12.07
C CYS A 102 1.75 -0.98 13.40
N THR A 103 2.12 0.19 13.90
CA THR A 103 2.89 0.25 15.15
C THR A 103 2.10 -0.34 16.33
N ARG A 104 0.87 0.12 16.58
CA ARG A 104 0.13 -0.20 17.81
C ARG A 104 -0.91 -1.30 17.67
N ASN A 105 -1.20 -1.78 16.48
CA ASN A 105 -2.33 -2.69 16.19
C ASN A 105 -3.69 -2.18 16.73
N GLY A 106 -3.81 -0.85 16.90
CA GLY A 106 -5.00 -0.27 17.55
C GLY A 106 -6.08 0.21 16.59
N ALA A 107 -5.73 0.55 15.34
CA ALA A 107 -6.68 1.09 14.37
C ALA A 107 -6.38 0.66 12.93
N ARG A 108 -5.28 1.15 12.32
CA ARG A 108 -4.99 0.98 10.88
C ARG A 108 -4.94 -0.48 10.45
N SER A 109 -4.13 -1.32 11.09
CA SER A 109 -4.00 -2.73 10.71
C SER A 109 -5.26 -3.56 10.98
N PRO A 110 -6.02 -3.39 12.09
CA PRO A 110 -7.29 -4.08 12.27
C PRO A 110 -8.35 -3.68 11.23
N LEU A 111 -8.43 -2.37 10.87
CA LEU A 111 -9.33 -1.90 9.83
C LEU A 111 -8.95 -2.47 8.46
N ALA A 112 -7.66 -2.47 8.09
CA ALA A 112 -7.19 -3.05 6.84
C ALA A 112 -7.55 -4.54 6.73
N ALA A 113 -7.31 -5.33 7.78
CA ALA A 113 -7.66 -6.74 7.82
C ALA A 113 -9.19 -6.95 7.72
N ALA A 114 -9.98 -6.09 8.36
CA ALA A 114 -11.44 -6.16 8.28
C ALA A 114 -11.97 -5.87 6.86
N VAL A 115 -11.42 -4.85 6.19
CA VAL A 115 -11.75 -4.55 4.78
C VAL A 115 -11.35 -5.70 3.89
N TRP A 116 -10.13 -6.25 4.05
CA TRP A 116 -9.63 -7.37 3.23
C TRP A 116 -10.59 -8.56 3.22
N ARG A 117 -11.11 -8.97 4.39
CA ARG A 117 -12.04 -10.08 4.51
C ARG A 117 -13.39 -9.87 3.81
N THR A 118 -13.72 -8.65 3.43
CA THR A 118 -14.90 -8.37 2.60
C THR A 118 -14.59 -8.39 1.10
N ARG A 119 -13.32 -8.48 0.69
CA ARG A 119 -12.86 -8.36 -0.69
C ARG A 119 -12.16 -9.60 -1.23
N SER A 120 -11.62 -10.44 -0.34
CA SER A 120 -10.80 -11.60 -0.72
C SER A 120 -11.15 -12.81 0.12
N THR A 121 -10.98 -14.00 -0.47
CA THR A 121 -11.07 -15.29 0.23
C THR A 121 -9.76 -15.69 0.90
N ILE A 122 -8.64 -15.02 0.57
CA ILE A 122 -7.35 -15.26 1.22
C ILE A 122 -7.48 -14.82 2.70
N PRO A 123 -7.14 -15.68 3.67
CA PRO A 123 -7.20 -15.35 5.08
C PRO A 123 -6.39 -14.09 5.42
N ALA A 124 -6.87 -13.28 6.36
CA ALA A 124 -6.11 -12.13 6.83
C ALA A 124 -6.25 -11.90 8.32
N THR A 125 -5.19 -11.40 8.93
CA THR A 125 -5.14 -10.98 10.33
C THR A 125 -4.37 -9.67 10.47
N SER A 126 -4.21 -9.18 11.71
CA SER A 126 -3.48 -7.95 11.98
C SER A 126 -2.57 -8.06 13.20
N ALA A 127 -1.48 -7.29 13.21
CA ALA A 127 -0.52 -7.23 14.30
C ALA A 127 0.08 -5.83 14.46
N GLY A 128 0.89 -5.65 15.51
CA GLY A 128 1.65 -4.44 15.76
C GLY A 128 3.11 -4.71 16.08
N THR A 129 3.99 -3.79 15.72
CA THR A 129 5.40 -3.85 16.14
C THR A 129 5.56 -3.48 17.64
N HIS A 130 4.67 -2.64 18.16
CA HIS A 130 4.58 -2.26 19.57
C HIS A 130 3.10 -2.20 19.98
N PRO A 131 2.45 -3.36 20.24
CA PRO A 131 1.03 -3.42 20.52
C PRO A 131 0.61 -2.49 21.66
N GLY A 132 -0.47 -1.75 21.44
CA GLY A 132 -1.10 -0.94 22.46
C GLY A 132 -1.94 -1.79 23.43
N PRO A 133 -2.55 -1.18 24.45
CA PRO A 133 -3.35 -1.90 25.45
C PRO A 133 -4.65 -2.50 24.90
N GLY A 134 -5.07 -2.11 23.69
CA GLY A 134 -6.29 -2.61 23.05
C GLY A 134 -6.60 -1.86 21.76
N ILE A 135 -7.66 -2.29 21.10
CA ILE A 135 -8.18 -1.63 19.90
C ILE A 135 -8.76 -0.25 20.27
N ASN A 136 -8.49 0.74 19.43
CA ASN A 136 -8.99 2.09 19.61
C ASN A 136 -10.54 2.09 19.54
N PRO A 137 -11.26 2.56 20.59
CA PRO A 137 -12.72 2.58 20.59
C PRO A 137 -13.35 3.34 19.41
N ARG A 138 -12.69 4.40 18.94
CA ARG A 138 -13.16 5.15 17.75
C ARG A 138 -13.02 4.30 16.47
N ALA A 139 -11.94 3.52 16.33
CA ALA A 139 -11.78 2.61 15.21
C ALA A 139 -12.84 1.49 15.22
N LEU A 140 -13.22 0.98 16.41
CA LEU A 140 -14.34 0.06 16.57
C LEU A 140 -15.67 0.70 16.13
N ALA A 141 -15.91 1.97 16.50
CA ALA A 141 -17.13 2.68 16.12
C ALA A 141 -17.20 2.89 14.60
N VAL A 142 -16.09 3.32 13.97
CA VAL A 142 -15.97 3.47 12.51
C VAL A 142 -16.22 2.11 11.82
N ALA A 143 -15.54 1.05 12.25
CA ALA A 143 -15.74 -0.29 11.70
C ALA A 143 -17.22 -0.72 11.72
N ARG A 144 -17.90 -0.53 12.86
CA ARG A 144 -19.33 -0.88 13.00
C ARG A 144 -20.22 -0.09 12.05
N ARG A 145 -20.00 1.22 11.89
CA ARG A 145 -20.76 2.05 10.93
C ARG A 145 -20.65 1.56 9.50
N HIS A 146 -19.50 1.02 9.13
CA HIS A 146 -19.22 0.47 7.80
C HIS A 146 -19.48 -1.04 7.67
N GLY A 147 -20.14 -1.66 8.68
CA GLY A 147 -20.45 -3.10 8.66
C GLY A 147 -19.23 -4.01 8.72
N LEU A 148 -18.08 -3.48 9.14
CA LEU A 148 -16.84 -4.24 9.24
C LEU A 148 -16.73 -4.93 10.60
N ARG A 149 -16.25 -6.19 10.60
CA ARG A 149 -15.98 -6.95 11.82
C ARG A 149 -14.48 -7.01 12.08
N LEU A 150 -14.05 -6.55 13.24
CA LEU A 150 -12.67 -6.73 13.68
C LEU A 150 -12.51 -8.11 14.32
N ASP A 151 -11.43 -8.85 13.99
CA ASP A 151 -11.20 -10.24 14.43
C ASP A 151 -10.96 -10.37 15.92
N ARG A 152 -10.33 -9.35 16.50
CA ARG A 152 -9.86 -9.38 17.87
C ARG A 152 -10.26 -8.10 18.57
N GLU A 153 -10.59 -8.21 19.83
CA GLU A 153 -10.77 -7.08 20.74
C GLU A 153 -9.41 -6.64 21.34
N THR A 154 -8.40 -7.50 21.25
CA THR A 154 -7.05 -7.29 21.79
C THR A 154 -6.02 -7.11 20.67
N THR A 155 -4.98 -6.38 20.98
CA THR A 155 -3.81 -6.22 20.10
C THR A 155 -2.88 -7.44 20.19
N ALA A 156 -2.11 -7.68 19.12
CA ALA A 156 -1.14 -8.77 19.06
C ALA A 156 0.21 -8.27 18.54
N HIS A 157 1.30 -8.86 19.01
CA HIS A 157 2.65 -8.53 18.55
C HIS A 157 2.95 -9.25 17.24
N VAL A 158 3.66 -8.58 16.34
CA VAL A 158 4.03 -9.14 15.02
C VAL A 158 4.79 -10.46 15.12
N ARG A 159 5.65 -10.62 16.12
CA ARG A 159 6.43 -11.84 16.34
C ARG A 159 5.59 -13.07 16.70
N ASP A 160 4.39 -12.84 17.25
CA ASP A 160 3.47 -13.90 17.69
C ASP A 160 2.46 -14.26 16.59
N VAL A 161 2.42 -13.50 15.49
CA VAL A 161 1.38 -13.61 14.46
C VAL A 161 1.94 -13.98 13.10
N VAL A 162 3.06 -13.37 12.69
CA VAL A 162 3.62 -13.53 11.33
C VAL A 162 4.33 -14.87 11.21
N GLU A 163 4.02 -15.60 10.13
CA GLU A 163 4.63 -16.83 9.69
C GLU A 163 5.47 -16.59 8.42
N GLU A 164 6.33 -17.54 8.04
CA GLU A 164 7.33 -17.38 6.99
C GLU A 164 6.74 -17.06 5.62
N ASP A 165 5.62 -17.70 5.27
CA ASP A 165 4.98 -17.55 3.96
C ASP A 165 3.91 -16.44 3.90
N ASP A 166 3.72 -15.68 4.98
CA ASP A 166 2.74 -14.61 5.03
C ASP A 166 3.10 -13.43 4.12
N LEU A 167 2.11 -12.90 3.42
CA LEU A 167 2.23 -11.57 2.81
C LEU A 167 2.06 -10.51 3.90
N VAL A 168 3.18 -9.92 4.34
CA VAL A 168 3.16 -8.86 5.35
C VAL A 168 2.96 -7.50 4.69
N VAL A 169 1.92 -6.79 5.13
CA VAL A 169 1.57 -5.44 4.65
C VAL A 169 1.67 -4.45 5.80
N ALA A 170 2.74 -3.65 5.81
CA ALA A 170 2.91 -2.56 6.77
C ALA A 170 2.05 -1.36 6.37
N VAL A 171 1.02 -1.04 7.17
CA VAL A 171 0.08 0.05 6.92
C VAL A 171 0.46 1.35 7.65
N CYS A 172 1.73 1.53 7.97
CA CYS A 172 2.33 2.80 8.41
C CYS A 172 3.84 2.76 8.25
N ASP A 173 4.44 3.93 8.11
CA ASP A 173 5.86 4.10 7.83
C ASP A 173 6.73 3.49 8.92
N LYS A 174 6.39 3.77 10.20
CA LYS A 174 7.17 3.27 11.33
C LYS A 174 7.23 1.74 11.39
N ALA A 175 6.10 1.06 11.20
CA ALA A 175 6.10 -0.40 11.20
C ALA A 175 6.91 -0.96 10.00
N TYR A 176 6.82 -0.32 8.84
CA TYR A 176 7.61 -0.70 7.67
C TYR A 176 9.13 -0.54 7.92
N GLU A 177 9.53 0.60 8.51
CA GLU A 177 10.94 0.89 8.82
C GLU A 177 11.54 -0.10 9.84
N GLU A 178 10.72 -0.64 10.75
CA GLU A 178 11.13 -1.63 11.75
C GLU A 178 11.16 -3.06 11.21
N LEU A 179 10.23 -3.43 10.33
CA LEU A 179 10.12 -4.80 9.84
C LEU A 179 11.13 -5.12 8.73
N GLY A 180 11.34 -4.20 7.79
CA GLY A 180 12.09 -4.48 6.55
C GLY A 180 11.37 -5.50 5.67
N GLY A 181 11.44 -5.33 4.35
CA GLY A 181 10.94 -6.33 3.38
C GLY A 181 9.42 -6.50 3.25
N ALA A 182 8.60 -5.85 4.07
CA ALA A 182 7.14 -5.87 3.96
C ALA A 182 6.63 -5.05 2.76
N VAL A 183 5.40 -5.34 2.32
CA VAL A 183 4.66 -4.42 1.45
C VAL A 183 4.38 -3.14 2.23
N HIS A 184 4.65 -1.98 1.65
CA HIS A 184 4.51 -0.69 2.34
C HIS A 184 3.29 0.10 1.87
N TRP A 185 2.45 0.46 2.82
CA TRP A 185 1.39 1.45 2.65
C TRP A 185 1.59 2.60 3.63
N SER A 186 2.06 3.76 3.13
CA SER A 186 2.17 4.98 3.94
C SER A 186 0.77 5.54 4.22
N VAL A 187 0.20 5.16 5.37
CA VAL A 187 -1.10 5.62 5.84
C VAL A 187 -0.90 6.47 7.09
N PRO A 188 -1.46 7.71 7.15
CA PRO A 188 -1.28 8.62 8.27
C PRO A 188 -1.81 8.06 9.59
N ASP A 189 -1.29 8.57 10.71
CA ASP A 189 -1.82 8.21 12.03
C ASP A 189 -3.09 9.01 12.32
N PRO A 190 -4.24 8.36 12.57
CA PRO A 190 -5.48 9.07 12.82
C PRO A 190 -5.53 9.60 14.25
N HIS A 191 -5.81 10.89 14.40
CA HIS A 191 -5.95 11.56 15.68
C HIS A 191 -7.41 11.89 16.01
N THR A 192 -8.23 12.11 14.99
CA THR A 192 -9.66 12.42 15.11
C THR A 192 -10.50 11.28 14.53
N GLU A 193 -11.83 11.39 14.70
CA GLU A 193 -12.77 10.47 14.07
C GLU A 193 -12.83 10.67 12.57
N GLN A 194 -12.72 11.90 12.09
CA GLN A 194 -12.66 12.21 10.66
C GLN A 194 -11.41 11.60 10.03
N ASP A 195 -10.24 11.69 10.69
CA ASP A 195 -9.02 11.06 10.20
C ASP A 195 -9.19 9.53 10.06
N LEU A 196 -9.98 8.89 10.95
CA LEU A 196 -10.27 7.46 10.87
C LEU A 196 -11.14 7.11 9.67
N GLU A 197 -12.13 7.95 9.31
CA GLU A 197 -12.91 7.79 8.08
C GLU A 197 -12.01 7.92 6.84
N ASP A 198 -11.17 8.94 6.81
CA ASP A 198 -10.22 9.17 5.70
C ASP A 198 -9.19 8.02 5.57
N VAL A 199 -8.72 7.49 6.69
CA VAL A 199 -7.86 6.30 6.75
C VAL A 199 -8.60 5.07 6.22
N LEU A 200 -9.86 4.87 6.59
CA LEU A 200 -10.66 3.74 6.10
C LEU A 200 -10.83 3.80 4.57
N VAL A 201 -11.09 4.98 4.02
CA VAL A 201 -11.16 5.18 2.56
C VAL A 201 -9.83 4.78 1.91
N GLN A 202 -8.70 5.31 2.39
CA GLN A 202 -7.38 5.00 1.85
C GLN A 202 -7.05 3.49 1.95
N LEU A 203 -7.39 2.85 3.07
CA LEU A 203 -7.18 1.41 3.25
C LEU A 203 -8.06 0.61 2.30
N THR A 204 -9.31 1.01 2.11
CA THR A 204 -10.23 0.32 1.19
C THR A 204 -9.70 0.35 -0.24
N GLU A 205 -9.28 1.50 -0.74
CA GLU A 205 -8.69 1.63 -2.07
C GLU A 205 -7.44 0.76 -2.27
N ARG A 206 -6.57 0.68 -1.25
CA ARG A 206 -5.35 -0.12 -1.31
C ARG A 206 -5.65 -1.62 -1.22
N VAL A 207 -6.60 -1.99 -0.38
CA VAL A 207 -7.09 -3.37 -0.28
C VAL A 207 -7.73 -3.82 -1.58
N ASP A 208 -8.60 -3.00 -2.19
CA ASP A 208 -9.25 -3.34 -3.47
C ASP A 208 -8.20 -3.62 -4.57
N ARG A 209 -7.12 -2.81 -4.62
CA ARG A 209 -6.02 -3.02 -5.57
C ARG A 209 -5.23 -4.30 -5.28
N LEU A 210 -4.87 -4.54 -4.03
CA LEU A 210 -4.10 -5.72 -3.67
C LEU A 210 -4.95 -6.99 -3.86
N ALA A 211 -6.22 -6.96 -3.49
CA ALA A 211 -7.13 -8.10 -3.70
C ALA A 211 -7.35 -8.45 -5.18
N ALA A 212 -7.33 -7.42 -6.06
CA ALA A 212 -7.46 -7.65 -7.51
C ALA A 212 -6.26 -8.37 -8.14
N ILE A 213 -5.09 -8.37 -7.48
CA ILE A 213 -3.85 -8.97 -7.98
C ILE A 213 -3.36 -10.14 -7.12
N ALA A 214 -3.95 -10.34 -5.95
CA ALA A 214 -3.59 -11.43 -5.05
C ALA A 214 -4.32 -12.73 -5.39
N SER A 215 -3.59 -13.84 -5.34
CA SER A 215 -4.11 -15.21 -5.48
C SER A 215 -3.70 -16.05 -4.28
N ALA A 216 -4.51 -17.05 -3.95
CA ALA A 216 -4.13 -18.04 -2.94
C ALA A 216 -2.93 -18.87 -3.42
N ALA A 217 -2.02 -19.19 -2.50
CA ALA A 217 -0.90 -20.07 -2.76
C ALA A 217 -1.35 -21.53 -2.90
#